data_874698b2412d69101af8103110531298
#
_entry.id   874698b2412d69101af8103110531298
#
_cell.length_a   1.000
_cell.length_b   1.000
_cell.length_c   1.000
_cell.angle_alpha   90.00
_cell.angle_beta   90.00
_cell.angle_gamma   90.00
#
_symmetry.space_group_name_H-M   'P 1'
#
loop_
_entity.id
_entity.type
_entity.pdbx_description
1 polymer ?
#
loop_
_entity_poly.entity_id
_entity_poly.type
_entity_poly.pdbx_seq_one_letter_code
_entity_poly.pdbx_strand_id
1 'polypeptide(L)'
;MRKLAGVLIGLVIIIVILVFALPSLINVNQYHDKIQAELQQKIHRDVKLGNMSLKIVPFSIRVADVEIGEDSKFATGRPFATTQDLAVSVKLLPLLRHEVSVNSIELVDPKIELVRNAQGVWNFASLQSGQAPSNAQGTPAATPAPSAAQKPAGNQPASKPSPAPNAPASQPAENKPSEALSLAELKITNGQVAITDQQKHQSRSVYDHIDLAVTGYEPNKPFNIALAAHLPGQGDQYIKFDGNAGPLNDQNSMATHLDGRLKLNQVSLSGFQKFLNSPQLAEYDAIASGDASVRNDNGDMNSDGNLQLNNVRVKGIEIGYPIKADYNISDNLNTDIVKIAKLDVNLGPTPISLTGEVNTRPTPAQLNVQLKANNASIT
;
A
#
# COMPACT_ATOMS: atom_id res chain seq x y z
N MET A 1 -50.31 -22.65 20.09
CA MET A 1 -49.62 -21.73 19.15
C MET A 1 -49.56 -20.28 19.66
N ARG A 2 -50.68 -19.64 20.11
CA ARG A 2 -50.65 -18.25 20.62
C ARG A 2 -49.73 -18.00 21.82
N LYS A 3 -49.62 -18.94 22.77
CA LYS A 3 -48.73 -18.80 23.94
C LYS A 3 -47.24 -18.91 23.57
N LEU A 4 -46.90 -19.73 22.56
CA LEU A 4 -45.52 -19.86 22.06
C LEU A 4 -45.06 -18.59 21.31
N ALA A 5 -45.99 -17.99 20.53
CA ALA A 5 -45.72 -16.72 19.84
C ALA A 5 -45.49 -15.56 20.83
N GLY A 6 -46.25 -15.52 21.93
CA GLY A 6 -46.04 -14.51 22.99
C GLY A 6 -44.71 -14.65 23.71
N VAL A 7 -44.27 -15.89 23.99
CA VAL A 7 -42.92 -16.15 24.56
C VAL A 7 -41.81 -15.76 23.60
N LEU A 8 -41.95 -16.07 22.32
CA LEU A 8 -40.99 -15.69 21.28
C LEU A 8 -40.87 -14.16 21.13
N ILE A 9 -42.03 -13.47 21.11
CA ILE A 9 -42.04 -11.99 21.04
C ILE A 9 -41.42 -11.40 22.31
N GLY A 10 -41.73 -11.92 23.49
CA GLY A 10 -41.11 -11.49 24.75
C GLY A 10 -39.59 -11.69 24.76
N LEU A 11 -39.09 -12.84 24.25
CA LEU A 11 -37.67 -13.13 24.12
C LEU A 11 -36.98 -12.14 23.15
N VAL A 12 -37.60 -11.87 22.00
CA VAL A 12 -37.08 -10.91 21.03
C VAL A 12 -36.97 -9.50 21.62
N ILE A 13 -38.01 -9.06 22.35
CA ILE A 13 -38.01 -7.76 23.03
C ILE A 13 -36.87 -7.68 24.07
N ILE A 14 -36.69 -8.74 24.86
CA ILE A 14 -35.58 -8.81 25.85
C ILE A 14 -34.24 -8.75 25.14
N ILE A 15 -34.06 -9.49 24.07
CA ILE A 15 -32.81 -9.44 23.26
C ILE A 15 -32.56 -8.03 22.71
N VAL A 16 -33.61 -7.39 22.18
CA VAL A 16 -33.52 -6.02 21.66
C VAL A 16 -33.13 -5.04 22.78
N ILE A 17 -33.80 -5.11 23.92
CA ILE A 17 -33.47 -4.26 25.08
C ILE A 17 -32.01 -4.51 25.52
N LEU A 18 -31.59 -5.76 25.58
CA LEU A 18 -30.23 -6.15 25.98
C LEU A 18 -29.20 -5.61 25.02
N VAL A 19 -29.44 -5.72 23.71
CA VAL A 19 -28.58 -5.18 22.64
C VAL A 19 -28.41 -3.66 22.75
N PHE A 20 -29.49 -2.92 23.07
CA PHE A 20 -29.43 -1.46 23.21
C PHE A 20 -28.91 -0.99 24.58
N ALA A 21 -29.11 -1.78 25.64
CA ALA A 21 -28.65 -1.42 26.99
C ALA A 21 -27.18 -1.83 27.26
N LEU A 22 -26.68 -2.92 26.64
CA LEU A 22 -25.33 -3.41 26.87
C LEU A 22 -24.22 -2.38 26.61
N PRO A 23 -24.25 -1.57 25.52
CA PRO A 23 -23.23 -0.57 25.27
C PRO A 23 -23.11 0.48 26.38
N SER A 24 -24.24 0.84 27.01
CA SER A 24 -24.26 1.81 28.11
C SER A 24 -23.76 1.25 29.43
N LEU A 25 -23.75 -0.10 29.59
CA LEU A 25 -23.29 -0.79 30.78
C LEU A 25 -21.81 -1.14 30.75
N ILE A 26 -21.20 -1.25 29.54
CA ILE A 26 -19.81 -1.59 29.36
C ILE A 26 -19.00 -0.32 29.11
N ASN A 27 -18.28 0.14 30.12
CA ASN A 27 -17.38 1.27 29.97
C ASN A 27 -16.02 0.79 29.40
N VAL A 28 -15.90 0.84 28.07
CA VAL A 28 -14.62 0.43 27.40
C VAL A 28 -13.46 1.39 27.71
N ASN A 29 -13.76 2.64 28.14
CA ASN A 29 -12.75 3.60 28.50
C ASN A 29 -11.93 3.18 29.74
N GLN A 30 -12.40 2.25 30.55
CA GLN A 30 -11.58 1.71 31.66
C GLN A 30 -10.33 0.95 31.18
N TYR A 31 -10.31 0.51 29.92
CA TYR A 31 -9.17 -0.16 29.29
C TYR A 31 -8.31 0.79 28.46
N HIS A 32 -8.70 2.06 28.33
CA HIS A 32 -8.06 3.07 27.49
C HIS A 32 -6.54 3.12 27.71
N ASP A 33 -6.11 3.38 28.94
CA ASP A 33 -4.69 3.56 29.25
C ASP A 33 -3.86 2.28 29.03
N LYS A 34 -4.47 1.13 29.30
CA LYS A 34 -3.82 -0.16 29.06
C LYS A 34 -3.62 -0.42 27.58
N ILE A 35 -4.66 -0.19 26.75
CA ILE A 35 -4.57 -0.37 25.30
C ILE A 35 -3.57 0.61 24.71
N GLN A 36 -3.60 1.87 25.12
CA GLN A 36 -2.65 2.88 24.67
C GLN A 36 -1.21 2.47 24.99
N ALA A 37 -0.93 2.04 26.24
CA ALA A 37 0.40 1.60 26.66
C ALA A 37 0.89 0.36 25.86
N GLU A 38 0.01 -0.62 25.63
CA GLU A 38 0.35 -1.80 24.83
C GLU A 38 0.65 -1.43 23.36
N LEU A 39 -0.11 -0.51 22.76
CA LEU A 39 0.15 -0.02 21.43
C LEU A 39 1.49 0.72 21.36
N GLN A 40 1.76 1.64 22.29
CA GLN A 40 3.04 2.36 22.38
C GLN A 40 4.21 1.38 22.47
N GLN A 41 4.07 0.33 23.29
CA GLN A 41 5.10 -0.68 23.44
C GLN A 41 5.31 -1.50 22.15
N LYS A 42 4.24 -1.84 21.43
CA LYS A 42 4.34 -2.68 20.23
C LYS A 42 4.89 -1.93 19.03
N ILE A 43 4.46 -0.67 18.82
CA ILE A 43 4.86 0.11 17.65
C ILE A 43 6.06 1.03 17.92
N HIS A 44 6.54 1.12 19.18
CA HIS A 44 7.67 1.94 19.61
C HIS A 44 7.52 3.41 19.26
N ARG A 45 6.29 3.92 19.35
CA ARG A 45 5.93 5.31 19.11
C ARG A 45 4.95 5.81 20.15
N ASP A 46 4.90 7.12 20.31
CA ASP A 46 3.86 7.73 21.11
C ASP A 46 2.50 7.49 20.44
N VAL A 47 1.52 7.04 21.22
CA VAL A 47 0.14 6.81 20.76
C VAL A 47 -0.77 7.53 21.71
N LYS A 48 -1.71 8.29 21.13
CA LYS A 48 -2.80 8.91 21.90
C LYS A 48 -4.11 8.40 21.33
N LEU A 49 -4.96 7.96 22.21
CA LEU A 49 -6.32 7.51 21.90
C LEU A 49 -7.29 8.49 22.53
N GLY A 50 -8.34 8.86 21.82
CA GLY A 50 -9.44 9.61 22.40
C GLY A 50 -10.49 8.69 23.00
N ASN A 51 -11.72 9.17 23.08
CA ASN A 51 -12.80 8.42 23.68
C ASN A 51 -13.08 7.10 22.94
N MET A 52 -13.24 6.05 23.72
CA MET A 52 -13.58 4.73 23.22
C MET A 52 -15.08 4.45 23.46
N SER A 53 -15.73 3.87 22.47
CA SER A 53 -17.13 3.46 22.53
C SER A 53 -17.33 2.07 21.96
N LEU A 54 -18.33 1.36 22.47
CA LEU A 54 -18.73 0.03 22.01
C LEU A 54 -20.01 0.12 21.20
N LYS A 55 -20.00 -0.45 19.99
CA LYS A 55 -21.18 -0.65 19.17
C LYS A 55 -21.47 -2.15 19.10
N ILE A 56 -22.73 -2.54 19.27
CA ILE A 56 -23.12 -3.95 19.32
C ILE A 56 -23.44 -4.50 17.92
N VAL A 57 -24.00 -3.70 17.03
CA VAL A 57 -24.40 -4.14 15.69
C VAL A 57 -23.83 -3.18 14.63
N PRO A 58 -22.81 -3.60 13.88
CA PRO A 58 -21.93 -4.74 14.11
C PRO A 58 -21.13 -4.57 15.42
N PHE A 59 -20.69 -5.68 16.01
CA PHE A 59 -19.88 -5.60 17.23
C PHE A 59 -18.51 -4.98 16.91
N SER A 60 -18.33 -3.75 17.37
CA SER A 60 -17.13 -2.96 17.05
C SER A 60 -16.75 -2.02 18.19
N ILE A 61 -15.45 -1.81 18.34
CA ILE A 61 -14.89 -0.77 19.20
C ILE A 61 -14.57 0.41 18.29
N ARG A 62 -15.08 1.58 18.65
CA ARG A 62 -14.71 2.85 18.03
C ARG A 62 -13.81 3.64 18.94
N VAL A 63 -12.78 4.25 18.37
CA VAL A 63 -11.83 5.10 19.06
C VAL A 63 -11.78 6.41 18.31
N ALA A 64 -12.15 7.50 18.97
CA ALA A 64 -12.07 8.84 18.41
C ALA A 64 -10.64 9.37 18.51
N ASP A 65 -10.28 10.30 17.63
CA ASP A 65 -9.07 11.12 17.68
C ASP A 65 -7.79 10.31 17.99
N VAL A 66 -7.51 9.31 17.17
CA VAL A 66 -6.28 8.51 17.29
C VAL A 66 -5.11 9.28 16.69
N GLU A 67 -4.01 9.38 17.45
CA GLU A 67 -2.77 9.98 17.00
C GLU A 67 -1.60 9.01 17.22
N ILE A 68 -0.78 8.83 16.19
CA ILE A 68 0.50 8.09 16.25
C ILE A 68 1.62 9.09 16.02
N GLY A 69 2.48 9.25 17.01
CA GLY A 69 3.62 10.18 16.98
C GLY A 69 4.63 9.82 15.88
N GLU A 70 5.43 10.82 15.50
CA GLU A 70 6.51 10.62 14.54
C GLU A 70 7.70 9.90 15.20
N ASP A 71 8.48 9.18 14.40
CA ASP A 71 9.79 8.66 14.84
C ASP A 71 10.73 9.83 15.18
N SER A 72 11.37 9.79 16.33
CA SER A 72 12.26 10.85 16.81
C SER A 72 13.40 11.20 15.85
N LYS A 73 13.73 10.29 14.93
CA LYS A 73 14.73 10.50 13.86
C LYS A 73 14.25 11.42 12.73
N PHE A 74 12.94 11.68 12.67
CA PHE A 74 12.30 12.50 11.65
C PHE A 74 11.67 13.72 12.33
N ALA A 75 12.38 14.83 12.40
CA ALA A 75 11.93 16.05 13.07
C ALA A 75 10.94 16.84 12.19
N THR A 76 9.77 16.28 11.91
CA THR A 76 8.76 16.91 11.03
C THR A 76 7.89 17.93 11.75
N GLY A 77 7.82 17.87 13.08
CA GLY A 77 6.89 18.67 13.88
C GLY A 77 5.41 18.29 13.71
N ARG A 78 5.14 17.16 13.04
CA ARG A 78 3.80 16.61 12.83
C ARG A 78 3.75 15.15 13.29
N PRO A 79 2.58 14.66 13.71
CA PRO A 79 2.40 13.22 13.96
C PRO A 79 2.58 12.42 12.66
N PHE A 80 3.00 11.17 12.79
CA PHE A 80 3.09 10.22 11.68
C PHE A 80 1.71 9.92 11.09
N ALA A 81 0.73 9.67 11.95
CA ALA A 81 -0.64 9.41 11.51
C ALA A 81 -1.65 9.94 12.53
N THR A 82 -2.77 10.42 12.02
CA THR A 82 -3.96 10.76 12.81
C THR A 82 -5.19 10.23 12.13
N THR A 83 -6.26 9.94 12.87
CA THR A 83 -7.59 9.70 12.31
C THR A 83 -8.66 10.23 13.25
N GLN A 84 -9.73 10.78 12.70
CA GLN A 84 -10.84 11.28 13.49
C GLN A 84 -11.62 10.15 14.15
N ASP A 85 -11.80 9.02 13.44
CA ASP A 85 -12.50 7.84 13.97
C ASP A 85 -11.82 6.57 13.44
N LEU A 86 -11.52 5.65 14.33
CA LEU A 86 -11.08 4.30 14.05
C LEU A 86 -12.13 3.33 14.58
N ALA A 87 -12.75 2.55 13.70
CA ALA A 87 -13.63 1.48 14.10
C ALA A 87 -13.02 0.12 13.77
N VAL A 88 -12.95 -0.75 14.77
CA VAL A 88 -12.49 -2.14 14.62
C VAL A 88 -13.63 -3.07 15.01
N SER A 89 -14.12 -3.83 14.05
CA SER A 89 -15.12 -4.86 14.32
C SER A 89 -14.47 -6.24 14.45
N VAL A 90 -15.06 -7.09 15.30
CA VAL A 90 -14.57 -8.45 15.53
C VAL A 90 -15.68 -9.46 15.27
N LYS A 91 -15.30 -10.70 14.94
CA LYS A 91 -16.24 -11.80 14.74
C LYS A 91 -16.73 -12.30 16.10
N LEU A 92 -18.04 -12.34 16.30
CA LEU A 92 -18.65 -12.73 17.59
C LEU A 92 -18.45 -14.22 17.93
N LEU A 93 -18.51 -15.13 16.94
CA LEU A 93 -18.37 -16.57 17.19
C LEU A 93 -17.00 -16.98 17.73
N PRO A 94 -15.86 -16.49 17.14
CA PRO A 94 -14.55 -16.69 17.74
C PRO A 94 -14.44 -16.08 19.14
N LEU A 95 -15.00 -14.88 19.34
CA LEU A 95 -14.96 -14.19 20.63
C LEU A 95 -15.60 -15.01 21.77
N LEU A 96 -16.66 -15.76 21.49
CA LEU A 96 -17.27 -16.68 22.46
C LEU A 96 -16.34 -17.83 22.86
N ARG A 97 -15.29 -18.11 22.06
CA ARG A 97 -14.25 -19.09 22.33
C ARG A 97 -12.97 -18.47 22.88
N HIS A 98 -13.02 -17.17 23.28
CA HIS A 98 -11.88 -16.37 23.74
C HIS A 98 -10.82 -16.13 22.63
N GLU A 99 -11.21 -16.24 21.35
CA GLU A 99 -10.36 -15.92 20.20
C GLU A 99 -10.78 -14.58 19.63
N VAL A 100 -9.83 -13.66 19.46
CA VAL A 100 -10.08 -12.34 18.85
C VAL A 100 -9.78 -12.41 17.36
N SER A 101 -10.82 -12.40 16.52
CA SER A 101 -10.70 -12.36 15.08
C SER A 101 -11.25 -11.04 14.56
N VAL A 102 -10.39 -10.20 13.98
CA VAL A 102 -10.78 -8.92 13.36
C VAL A 102 -11.63 -9.21 12.12
N ASN A 103 -12.76 -8.51 12.02
CA ASN A 103 -13.65 -8.61 10.87
C ASN A 103 -13.49 -7.43 9.92
N SER A 104 -13.52 -6.20 10.42
CA SER A 104 -13.32 -5.01 9.61
C SER A 104 -12.58 -3.91 10.37
N ILE A 105 -11.90 -3.06 9.60
CA ILE A 105 -11.26 -1.84 10.05
C ILE A 105 -11.79 -0.69 9.21
N GLU A 106 -12.31 0.34 9.85
CA GLU A 106 -12.77 1.56 9.19
C GLU A 106 -12.03 2.76 9.78
N LEU A 107 -11.48 3.61 8.92
CA LEU A 107 -10.82 4.87 9.28
C LEU A 107 -11.55 6.02 8.59
N VAL A 108 -11.85 7.05 9.35
CA VAL A 108 -12.48 8.29 8.87
C VAL A 108 -11.50 9.44 9.04
N ASP A 109 -11.32 10.21 7.97
CA ASP A 109 -10.39 11.34 7.91
C ASP A 109 -8.95 10.98 8.37
N PRO A 110 -8.38 9.82 7.99
CA PRO A 110 -7.00 9.52 8.36
C PRO A 110 -6.05 10.45 7.59
N LYS A 111 -5.03 10.95 8.30
CA LYS A 111 -3.94 11.75 7.73
C LYS A 111 -2.63 11.06 8.03
N ILE A 112 -1.84 10.80 7.01
CA ILE A 112 -0.56 10.08 7.12
C ILE A 112 0.54 10.96 6.54
N GLU A 113 1.62 11.16 7.30
CA GLU A 113 2.82 11.87 6.85
C GLU A 113 3.91 10.84 6.51
N LEU A 114 4.22 10.70 5.24
CA LEU A 114 5.29 9.86 4.73
C LEU A 114 6.51 10.73 4.44
N VAL A 115 7.60 10.47 5.14
CA VAL A 115 8.83 11.24 4.99
C VAL A 115 9.98 10.31 4.68
N ARG A 116 10.68 10.59 3.61
CA ARG A 116 11.96 9.97 3.25
C ARG A 116 13.08 10.94 3.62
N ASN A 117 14.00 10.50 4.46
CA ASN A 117 15.13 11.33 4.86
C ASN A 117 16.22 11.40 3.76
N ALA A 118 17.26 12.22 3.98
CA ALA A 118 18.36 12.38 3.04
C ALA A 118 19.14 11.07 2.80
N GLN A 119 19.11 10.11 3.72
CA GLN A 119 19.71 8.79 3.62
C GLN A 119 18.84 7.78 2.87
N GLY A 120 17.64 8.18 2.41
CA GLY A 120 16.72 7.33 1.68
C GLY A 120 15.84 6.42 2.55
N VAL A 121 15.85 6.60 3.86
CA VAL A 121 15.04 5.82 4.80
C VAL A 121 13.66 6.48 4.98
N TRP A 122 12.61 5.67 4.94
CA TRP A 122 11.24 6.13 5.20
C TRP A 122 10.93 6.15 6.69
N ASN A 123 10.14 7.11 7.12
CA ASN A 123 9.73 7.22 8.52
C ASN A 123 8.88 6.04 9.00
N PHE A 124 8.19 5.30 8.16
CA PHE A 124 7.45 4.09 8.56
C PHE A 124 8.33 2.84 8.71
N ALA A 125 9.61 2.88 8.32
CA ALA A 125 10.49 1.71 8.39
C ALA A 125 10.63 1.14 9.81
N SER A 126 10.58 1.99 10.85
CA SER A 126 10.61 1.55 12.24
C SER A 126 9.36 0.78 12.70
N LEU A 127 8.22 0.93 12.00
CA LEU A 127 6.99 0.18 12.31
C LEU A 127 7.05 -1.28 11.84
N GLN A 128 7.85 -1.56 10.81
CA GLN A 128 8.00 -2.92 10.25
C GLN A 128 9.01 -3.76 11.03
N SER A 129 9.96 -3.11 11.67
CA SER A 129 11.13 -3.78 12.22
C SER A 129 10.90 -4.28 13.63
N GLY A 130 9.79 -4.39 14.26
CA GLY A 130 9.58 -5.01 15.60
C GLY A 130 10.81 -5.16 16.53
N GLN A 131 11.98 -4.72 16.07
CA GLN A 131 13.28 -4.66 16.70
C GLN A 131 13.73 -3.20 16.77
N ALA A 132 14.16 -2.80 17.95
CA ALA A 132 14.92 -1.57 18.11
C ALA A 132 16.04 -1.51 17.04
N PRO A 133 16.32 -0.36 16.42
CA PRO A 133 17.34 -0.26 15.40
C PRO A 133 18.68 -0.70 16.00
N SER A 134 19.17 -1.86 15.60
CA SER A 134 20.54 -2.24 15.86
C SER A 134 21.41 -1.23 15.10
N ASN A 135 22.24 -0.49 15.81
CA ASN A 135 23.29 0.32 15.23
C ASN A 135 24.10 -0.54 14.27
N ALA A 136 23.80 -0.45 12.99
CA ALA A 136 24.74 -0.87 11.96
C ALA A 136 25.87 0.15 11.95
N GLN A 137 26.76 0.05 12.93
CA GLN A 137 28.08 0.61 12.86
C GLN A 137 28.79 -0.13 11.72
N GLY A 138 28.97 0.57 10.60
CA GLY A 138 29.76 0.08 9.50
C GLY A 138 31.16 -0.30 10.01
N THR A 139 31.44 -1.59 10.01
CA THR A 139 32.79 -2.10 10.15
C THR A 139 33.55 -1.70 8.89
N PRO A 140 34.65 -0.98 9.00
CA PRO A 140 35.47 -0.66 7.83
C PRO A 140 35.98 -1.97 7.21
N ALA A 141 35.84 -2.11 5.92
CA ALA A 141 36.40 -3.21 5.17
C ALA A 141 37.90 -3.34 5.44
N ALA A 142 38.28 -4.43 6.06
CA ALA A 142 39.69 -4.78 6.23
C ALA A 142 40.26 -5.16 4.86
N THR A 143 41.25 -4.42 4.45
CA THR A 143 42.14 -4.67 3.30
C THR A 143 42.79 -6.04 3.42
N PRO A 144 42.82 -6.89 2.39
CA PRO A 144 43.55 -8.16 2.45
C PRO A 144 45.06 -7.91 2.39
N ALA A 145 45.80 -8.33 3.42
CA ALA A 145 47.23 -8.44 3.40
C ALA A 145 47.67 -9.82 2.87
N PRO A 146 48.84 -9.92 2.24
CA PRO A 146 49.20 -11.09 1.42
C PRO A 146 49.72 -12.29 2.21
N SER A 147 49.44 -13.44 1.64
CA SER A 147 49.86 -14.79 2.00
C SER A 147 51.34 -14.93 2.25
N ALA A 148 51.73 -15.55 3.35
CA ALA A 148 53.02 -16.22 3.49
C ALA A 148 52.80 -17.66 3.95
N ALA A 149 53.36 -18.56 3.13
CA ALA A 149 53.34 -20.02 3.36
C ALA A 149 54.26 -20.41 4.53
N GLN A 150 53.86 -21.43 5.29
CA GLN A 150 54.81 -22.42 5.77
C GLN A 150 54.14 -23.69 6.36
N LYS A 151 54.86 -24.77 6.17
CA LYS A 151 54.73 -26.17 6.11
C LYS A 151 54.63 -26.90 7.51
N PRO A 152 54.39 -28.24 7.54
CA PRO A 152 53.68 -28.96 8.60
C PRO A 152 54.62 -29.69 9.57
N ALA A 153 54.08 -30.05 10.72
CA ALA A 153 54.44 -31.28 11.41
C ALA A 153 53.78 -31.43 12.79
N GLY A 154 53.36 -32.63 13.14
CA GLY A 154 53.34 -33.12 14.49
C GLY A 154 52.01 -33.78 14.97
N ASN A 155 51.93 -35.11 14.77
CA ASN A 155 51.02 -36.05 15.46
C ASN A 155 51.15 -36.00 16.96
N GLN A 156 50.02 -36.06 17.71
CA GLN A 156 49.83 -37.01 18.81
C GLN A 156 48.45 -36.84 19.50
N PRO A 157 48.03 -37.77 20.40
CA PRO A 157 46.79 -38.50 20.13
C PRO A 157 45.64 -38.16 21.13
N ALA A 158 44.47 -38.73 20.78
CA ALA A 158 43.20 -38.63 21.48
C ALA A 158 43.21 -38.82 22.97
N SER A 159 42.53 -37.95 23.70
CA SER A 159 41.95 -38.20 25.03
C SER A 159 40.42 -38.09 24.94
N LYS A 160 39.72 -39.17 25.37
CA LYS A 160 38.28 -39.28 25.49
C LYS A 160 37.76 -38.25 26.51
N PRO A 161 36.67 -37.52 26.25
CA PRO A 161 35.90 -36.91 27.29
C PRO A 161 34.86 -37.84 27.87
N SER A 162 34.81 -37.81 29.20
CA SER A 162 33.81 -38.46 30.06
C SER A 162 32.44 -37.80 29.90
N PRO A 163 31.33 -38.54 30.10
CA PRO A 163 29.97 -37.98 29.87
C PRO A 163 29.56 -37.05 31.01
N ALA A 164 29.13 -35.86 30.69
CA ALA A 164 28.44 -34.93 31.55
C ALA A 164 26.94 -35.24 31.66
N PRO A 165 26.27 -34.93 32.78
CA PRO A 165 24.92 -35.41 33.06
C PRO A 165 23.87 -34.68 32.24
N ASN A 166 22.82 -35.44 31.86
CA ASN A 166 21.64 -35.01 31.17
C ASN A 166 20.99 -33.77 31.78
N ALA A 167 21.00 -32.64 31.05
CA ALA A 167 20.02 -31.56 31.20
C ALA A 167 18.72 -31.97 30.51
N PRO A 168 17.53 -31.63 31.07
CA PRO A 168 16.27 -32.01 30.42
C PRO A 168 16.17 -31.33 29.07
N ALA A 169 15.82 -32.11 28.05
CA ALA A 169 15.55 -31.63 26.71
C ALA A 169 14.43 -30.57 26.76
N SER A 170 14.77 -29.35 26.42
CA SER A 170 13.80 -28.32 26.12
C SER A 170 12.97 -28.82 24.91
N GLN A 171 11.71 -29.06 25.13
CA GLN A 171 10.76 -29.33 24.06
C GLN A 171 10.85 -28.17 23.06
N PRO A 172 10.84 -28.45 21.74
CA PRO A 172 10.71 -27.41 20.75
C PRO A 172 9.39 -26.68 21.04
N ALA A 173 9.46 -25.38 21.21
CA ALA A 173 8.26 -24.56 21.20
C ALA A 173 7.52 -24.86 19.91
N GLU A 174 6.32 -25.42 20.02
CA GLU A 174 5.40 -25.51 18.87
C GLU A 174 5.26 -24.09 18.32
N ASN A 175 5.84 -23.87 17.15
CA ASN A 175 5.50 -22.73 16.32
C ASN A 175 4.02 -22.89 15.97
N LYS A 176 3.13 -22.30 16.78
CA LYS A 176 1.78 -22.03 16.32
C LYS A 176 1.93 -21.20 15.05
N PRO A 177 1.36 -21.65 13.92
CA PRO A 177 1.36 -20.84 12.72
C PRO A 177 0.76 -19.48 13.12
N SER A 178 1.47 -18.42 12.86
CA SER A 178 0.94 -17.05 12.95
C SER A 178 -0.40 -17.08 12.21
N GLU A 179 -1.50 -16.88 12.95
CA GLU A 179 -2.83 -16.81 12.31
C GLU A 179 -2.77 -15.70 11.28
N ALA A 180 -2.79 -16.12 10.03
CA ALA A 180 -2.69 -15.21 8.92
C ALA A 180 -3.90 -14.27 8.95
N LEU A 181 -3.65 -12.97 9.01
CA LEU A 181 -4.68 -11.94 9.11
C LEU A 181 -5.69 -12.09 7.97
N SER A 182 -6.94 -12.36 8.30
CA SER A 182 -8.06 -12.28 7.35
C SER A 182 -8.91 -11.08 7.70
N LEU A 183 -9.34 -10.30 6.72
CA LEU A 183 -10.09 -9.08 6.91
C LEU A 183 -11.26 -9.05 5.93
N ALA A 184 -12.49 -9.01 6.45
CA ALA A 184 -13.66 -8.92 5.58
C ALA A 184 -13.72 -7.56 4.88
N GLU A 185 -13.34 -6.48 5.59
CA GLU A 185 -13.33 -5.14 5.02
C GLU A 185 -12.27 -4.25 5.69
N LEU A 186 -11.46 -3.57 4.87
CA LEU A 186 -10.71 -2.38 5.24
C LEU A 186 -11.31 -1.19 4.49
N LYS A 187 -11.75 -0.18 5.21
CA LYS A 187 -12.34 1.02 4.62
C LYS A 187 -11.64 2.27 5.11
N ILE A 188 -11.26 3.13 4.19
CA ILE A 188 -10.76 4.47 4.43
C ILE A 188 -11.72 5.45 3.76
N THR A 189 -12.17 6.45 4.49
CA THR A 189 -13.04 7.50 3.97
C THR A 189 -12.36 8.85 4.18
N ASN A 190 -12.26 9.64 3.12
CA ASN A 190 -11.70 10.99 3.11
C ASN A 190 -10.26 11.04 3.66
N GLY A 191 -9.44 10.06 3.31
CA GLY A 191 -8.05 9.99 3.75
C GLY A 191 -7.16 11.06 3.13
N GLN A 192 -6.04 11.33 3.77
CA GLN A 192 -5.00 12.22 3.29
C GLN A 192 -3.63 11.57 3.47
N VAL A 193 -2.81 11.59 2.43
CA VAL A 193 -1.40 11.21 2.49
C VAL A 193 -0.54 12.38 2.06
N ALA A 194 0.39 12.77 2.90
CA ALA A 194 1.39 13.75 2.56
C ALA A 194 2.75 13.08 2.38
N ILE A 195 3.43 13.35 1.29
CA ILE A 195 4.73 12.75 0.95
C ILE A 195 5.78 13.85 0.88
N THR A 196 6.89 13.63 1.60
CA THR A 196 8.10 14.46 1.53
C THR A 196 9.30 13.58 1.22
N ASP A 197 10.03 13.86 0.16
CA ASP A 197 11.28 13.14 -0.16
C ASP A 197 12.49 14.08 -0.06
N GLN A 198 13.17 14.06 1.08
CA GLN A 198 14.35 14.89 1.31
C GLN A 198 15.56 14.42 0.50
N GLN A 199 15.65 13.12 0.20
CA GLN A 199 16.74 12.59 -0.64
C GLN A 199 16.69 13.16 -2.06
N LYS A 200 15.48 13.40 -2.59
CA LYS A 200 15.25 13.94 -3.91
C LYS A 200 14.93 15.43 -3.91
N HIS A 201 15.06 16.11 -2.76
CA HIS A 201 14.73 17.52 -2.57
C HIS A 201 13.29 17.86 -2.97
N GLN A 202 12.36 16.89 -2.85
CA GLN A 202 10.95 17.11 -3.12
C GLN A 202 10.28 17.67 -1.88
N SER A 203 9.63 18.82 -2.05
CA SER A 203 8.78 19.43 -1.02
C SER A 203 7.55 18.57 -0.76
N ARG A 204 6.94 18.78 0.40
CA ARG A 204 5.72 18.09 0.82
C ARG A 204 4.60 18.26 -0.22
N SER A 205 4.12 17.13 -0.74
CA SER A 205 2.95 17.03 -1.62
C SER A 205 1.82 16.33 -0.89
N VAL A 206 0.60 16.85 -1.01
CA VAL A 206 -0.58 16.33 -0.32
C VAL A 206 -1.52 15.71 -1.35
N TYR A 207 -1.94 14.49 -1.08
CA TYR A 207 -2.95 13.72 -1.79
C TYR A 207 -4.11 13.54 -0.82
N ASP A 208 -5.28 14.02 -1.16
CA ASP A 208 -6.43 14.06 -0.26
C ASP A 208 -7.67 13.43 -0.88
N HIS A 209 -8.78 13.43 -0.12
CA HIS A 209 -10.03 12.77 -0.49
C HIS A 209 -9.78 11.34 -0.98
N ILE A 210 -8.92 10.61 -0.23
CA ILE A 210 -8.59 9.21 -0.56
C ILE A 210 -9.66 8.34 0.07
N ASP A 211 -10.43 7.68 -0.78
CA ASP A 211 -11.36 6.63 -0.39
C ASP A 211 -10.77 5.29 -0.83
N LEU A 212 -10.63 4.37 0.09
CA LEU A 212 -10.15 3.01 -0.18
C LEU A 212 -11.10 2.01 0.46
N ALA A 213 -11.49 1.02 -0.32
CA ALA A 213 -12.17 -0.17 0.18
C ALA A 213 -11.44 -1.41 -0.32
N VAL A 214 -11.00 -2.25 0.63
CA VAL A 214 -10.49 -3.60 0.35
C VAL A 214 -11.46 -4.57 0.99
N THR A 215 -12.03 -5.49 0.22
CA THR A 215 -13.04 -6.43 0.72
C THR A 215 -12.64 -7.87 0.42
N GLY A 216 -12.88 -8.75 1.41
CA GLY A 216 -12.63 -10.17 1.28
C GLY A 216 -11.15 -10.53 1.30
N TYR A 217 -10.32 -9.74 1.99
CA TYR A 217 -8.89 -10.05 2.11
C TYR A 217 -8.67 -11.31 2.96
N GLU A 218 -8.10 -12.31 2.33
CA GLU A 218 -7.58 -13.51 2.97
C GLU A 218 -6.19 -13.82 2.37
N PRO A 219 -5.24 -14.28 3.17
CA PRO A 219 -3.97 -14.75 2.65
C PRO A 219 -4.17 -15.81 1.57
N ASN A 220 -3.41 -15.74 0.49
CA ASN A 220 -3.44 -16.67 -0.64
C ASN A 220 -4.77 -16.68 -1.43
N LYS A 221 -5.63 -15.68 -1.27
CA LYS A 221 -6.85 -15.53 -2.08
C LYS A 221 -6.91 -14.16 -2.75
N PRO A 222 -7.59 -14.04 -3.89
CA PRO A 222 -7.93 -12.74 -4.46
C PRO A 222 -8.90 -11.97 -3.56
N PHE A 223 -8.82 -10.65 -3.61
CA PHE A 223 -9.67 -9.71 -2.89
C PHE A 223 -10.07 -8.55 -3.81
N ASN A 224 -11.15 -7.85 -3.48
CA ASN A 224 -11.57 -6.67 -4.22
C ASN A 224 -10.90 -5.42 -3.66
N ILE A 225 -10.59 -4.49 -4.56
CA ILE A 225 -10.05 -3.18 -4.23
C ILE A 225 -10.77 -2.09 -5.01
N ALA A 226 -11.23 -1.06 -4.31
CA ALA A 226 -11.76 0.16 -4.89
C ALA A 226 -10.98 1.34 -4.28
N LEU A 227 -10.41 2.18 -5.13
CA LEU A 227 -9.63 3.34 -4.75
C LEU A 227 -10.14 4.56 -5.51
N ALA A 228 -10.32 5.67 -4.80
CA ALA A 228 -10.46 6.99 -5.39
C ALA A 228 -9.54 7.95 -4.66
N ALA A 229 -8.89 8.86 -5.38
CA ALA A 229 -8.02 9.86 -4.77
C ALA A 229 -8.00 11.14 -5.61
N HIS A 230 -8.01 12.29 -4.95
CA HIS A 230 -7.70 13.56 -5.59
C HIS A 230 -6.18 13.76 -5.64
N LEU A 231 -5.73 14.35 -6.72
CA LEU A 231 -4.32 14.67 -6.93
C LEU A 231 -4.05 16.15 -6.68
N PRO A 232 -2.83 16.49 -6.22
CA PRO A 232 -2.44 17.88 -6.04
C PRO A 232 -2.47 18.64 -7.37
N GLY A 233 -3.13 19.80 -7.39
CA GLY A 233 -3.21 20.64 -8.58
C GLY A 233 -4.45 21.52 -8.57
N GLN A 234 -4.72 22.17 -9.71
CA GLN A 234 -5.92 22.99 -9.90
C GLN A 234 -7.02 22.15 -10.55
N GLY A 235 -8.28 22.39 -10.14
CA GLY A 235 -9.45 21.69 -10.69
C GLY A 235 -9.74 20.36 -9.99
N ASP A 236 -10.73 19.65 -10.53
CA ASP A 236 -11.20 18.37 -10.00
C ASP A 236 -10.36 17.21 -10.59
N GLN A 237 -9.12 17.11 -10.12
CA GLN A 237 -8.18 16.07 -10.57
C GLN A 237 -8.35 14.83 -9.70
N TYR A 238 -8.78 13.72 -10.29
CA TYR A 238 -8.88 12.46 -9.55
C TYR A 238 -8.45 11.25 -10.36
N ILE A 239 -8.03 10.23 -9.63
CA ILE A 239 -7.82 8.86 -10.10
C ILE A 239 -8.83 7.97 -9.42
N LYS A 240 -9.45 7.05 -10.16
CA LYS A 240 -10.26 5.95 -9.61
C LYS A 240 -9.76 4.63 -10.15
N PHE A 241 -9.72 3.63 -9.28
CA PHE A 241 -9.43 2.26 -9.66
C PHE A 241 -10.44 1.33 -8.96
N ASP A 242 -11.03 0.43 -9.74
CA ASP A 242 -11.93 -0.62 -9.26
C ASP A 242 -11.51 -1.95 -9.86
N GLY A 243 -11.29 -2.97 -9.03
CA GLY A 243 -10.83 -4.25 -9.53
C GLY A 243 -10.59 -5.30 -8.45
N ASN A 244 -9.87 -6.34 -8.85
CA ASN A 244 -9.45 -7.44 -8.00
C ASN A 244 -7.92 -7.47 -7.94
N ALA A 245 -7.39 -7.82 -6.79
CA ALA A 245 -5.97 -8.02 -6.59
C ALA A 245 -5.68 -9.30 -5.79
N GLY A 246 -4.45 -9.77 -5.82
CA GLY A 246 -4.03 -10.92 -5.02
C GLY A 246 -4.19 -12.28 -5.68
N PRO A 247 -3.70 -13.34 -5.01
CA PRO A 247 -3.04 -13.27 -3.69
C PRO A 247 -1.78 -12.40 -3.71
N LEU A 248 -1.50 -11.74 -2.59
CA LEU A 248 -0.28 -10.95 -2.45
C LEU A 248 0.96 -11.85 -2.55
N ASN A 249 1.94 -11.41 -3.32
CA ASN A 249 3.22 -12.11 -3.42
C ASN A 249 4.25 -11.36 -2.56
N ASP A 250 4.56 -11.93 -1.38
CA ASP A 250 5.47 -11.30 -0.41
C ASP A 250 6.93 -11.24 -0.90
N GLN A 251 7.31 -12.11 -1.82
CA GLN A 251 8.68 -12.16 -2.37
C GLN A 251 8.85 -11.22 -3.57
N ASN A 252 7.78 -11.04 -4.35
CA ASN A 252 7.79 -10.18 -5.52
C ASN A 252 6.41 -9.51 -5.69
N SER A 253 6.28 -8.31 -5.17
CA SER A 253 5.03 -7.55 -5.25
C SER A 253 4.56 -7.29 -6.70
N MET A 254 5.52 -7.21 -7.66
CA MET A 254 5.21 -7.05 -9.08
C MET A 254 4.55 -8.29 -9.69
N ALA A 255 4.70 -9.46 -9.05
CA ALA A 255 4.03 -10.69 -9.47
C ALA A 255 2.61 -10.83 -8.92
N THR A 256 2.16 -9.90 -8.06
CA THR A 256 0.79 -9.91 -7.54
C THR A 256 -0.21 -9.71 -8.68
N HIS A 257 -1.18 -10.62 -8.78
CA HIS A 257 -2.26 -10.48 -9.75
C HIS A 257 -3.07 -9.21 -9.48
N LEU A 258 -3.39 -8.49 -10.55
CA LEU A 258 -4.24 -7.30 -10.56
C LEU A 258 -5.11 -7.32 -11.81
N ASP A 259 -6.40 -7.09 -11.68
CA ASP A 259 -7.32 -6.93 -12.81
C ASP A 259 -8.36 -5.87 -12.44
N GLY A 260 -8.44 -4.79 -13.20
CA GLY A 260 -9.37 -3.72 -12.89
C GLY A 260 -9.42 -2.62 -13.93
N ARG A 261 -10.21 -1.61 -13.59
CA ARG A 261 -10.41 -0.41 -14.42
C ARG A 261 -9.85 0.82 -13.72
N LEU A 262 -9.03 1.55 -14.45
CA LEU A 262 -8.46 2.83 -14.06
C LEU A 262 -9.19 3.95 -14.80
N LYS A 263 -9.58 4.98 -14.07
CA LYS A 263 -10.13 6.21 -14.62
C LYS A 263 -9.30 7.41 -14.18
N LEU A 264 -8.91 8.23 -15.14
CA LEU A 264 -8.24 9.49 -14.92
C LEU A 264 -9.18 10.65 -15.28
N ASN A 265 -9.30 11.65 -14.42
CA ASN A 265 -10.06 12.85 -14.71
C ASN A 265 -9.19 14.09 -14.49
N GLN A 266 -8.91 14.80 -15.56
CA GLN A 266 -8.16 16.07 -15.57
C GLN A 266 -6.84 16.03 -14.80
N VAL A 267 -6.15 14.91 -14.80
CA VAL A 267 -4.89 14.69 -14.06
C VAL A 267 -3.75 15.45 -14.72
N SER A 268 -3.09 16.33 -13.98
CA SER A 268 -1.88 17.03 -14.44
C SER A 268 -0.71 16.06 -14.54
N LEU A 269 -0.03 16.01 -15.69
CA LEU A 269 1.18 15.22 -15.86
C LEU A 269 2.30 15.68 -14.92
N SER A 270 2.40 16.96 -14.62
CA SER A 270 3.39 17.47 -13.67
C SER A 270 3.10 17.02 -12.23
N GLY A 271 1.82 16.88 -11.86
CA GLY A 271 1.41 16.28 -10.59
C GLY A 271 1.73 14.78 -10.54
N PHE A 272 1.45 14.07 -11.61
CA PHE A 272 1.69 12.64 -11.75
C PHE A 272 3.19 12.31 -11.80
N GLN A 273 3.99 13.14 -12.47
CA GLN A 273 5.45 13.05 -12.48
C GLN A 273 6.04 13.05 -11.07
N LYS A 274 5.54 13.95 -10.21
CA LYS A 274 5.98 14.03 -8.81
C LYS A 274 5.63 12.75 -8.04
N PHE A 275 4.43 12.23 -8.26
CA PHE A 275 3.98 10.98 -7.64
C PHE A 275 4.80 9.78 -8.10
N LEU A 276 4.96 9.57 -9.41
CA LEU A 276 5.74 8.47 -9.98
C LEU A 276 7.25 8.69 -9.86
N ASN A 277 7.66 9.91 -9.53
CA ASN A 277 9.08 10.32 -9.51
C ASN A 277 9.81 9.95 -10.80
N SER A 278 9.17 10.26 -11.94
CA SER A 278 9.70 9.98 -13.28
C SER A 278 10.32 11.24 -13.88
N PRO A 279 11.68 11.35 -13.90
CA PRO A 279 12.36 12.49 -14.50
C PRO A 279 12.10 12.61 -16.01
N GLN A 280 11.75 11.52 -16.68
CA GLN A 280 11.43 11.50 -18.11
C GLN A 280 10.19 12.34 -18.45
N LEU A 281 9.27 12.51 -17.50
CA LEU A 281 8.07 13.34 -17.68
C LEU A 281 8.31 14.83 -17.40
N ALA A 282 9.50 15.22 -16.91
CA ALA A 282 9.79 16.59 -16.47
C ALA A 282 9.68 17.65 -17.58
N GLU A 283 9.92 17.25 -18.83
CA GLU A 283 9.86 18.14 -19.99
C GLU A 283 8.48 18.20 -20.64
N TYR A 284 7.51 17.42 -20.11
CA TYR A 284 6.15 17.32 -20.64
C TYR A 284 5.15 17.83 -19.62
N ASP A 285 4.20 18.63 -20.08
CA ASP A 285 3.05 19.05 -19.29
C ASP A 285 1.79 18.87 -20.11
N ALA A 286 0.73 18.37 -19.45
CA ALA A 286 -0.58 18.19 -20.06
C ALA A 286 -1.60 17.89 -18.96
N ILE A 287 -2.88 17.99 -19.31
CA ILE A 287 -3.99 17.54 -18.49
C ILE A 287 -4.54 16.25 -19.13
N ALA A 288 -4.38 15.14 -18.43
CA ALA A 288 -4.76 13.81 -18.87
C ALA A 288 -6.16 13.42 -18.37
N SER A 289 -7.00 12.89 -19.27
CA SER A 289 -8.26 12.23 -18.93
C SER A 289 -8.38 10.96 -19.76
N GLY A 290 -8.97 9.91 -19.20
CA GLY A 290 -9.15 8.65 -19.91
C GLY A 290 -9.60 7.51 -19.03
N ASP A 291 -9.89 6.40 -19.67
CA ASP A 291 -10.27 5.14 -19.04
C ASP A 291 -9.37 4.03 -19.58
N ALA A 292 -8.92 3.15 -18.69
CA ALA A 292 -8.09 2.02 -19.05
C ALA A 292 -8.53 0.76 -18.30
N SER A 293 -8.42 -0.40 -18.95
CA SER A 293 -8.32 -1.66 -18.23
C SER A 293 -6.84 -1.92 -17.93
N VAL A 294 -6.57 -2.47 -16.77
CA VAL A 294 -5.22 -2.82 -16.31
C VAL A 294 -5.25 -4.22 -15.75
N ARG A 295 -4.40 -5.07 -16.28
CA ARG A 295 -4.20 -6.45 -15.80
C ARG A 295 -2.73 -6.73 -15.60
N ASN A 296 -2.41 -7.34 -14.48
CA ASN A 296 -1.08 -7.89 -14.22
C ASN A 296 -1.19 -9.37 -13.88
N ASP A 297 -0.48 -10.21 -14.62
CA ASP A 297 -0.35 -11.62 -14.34
C ASP A 297 1.13 -11.96 -14.21
N ASN A 298 1.61 -12.10 -12.96
CA ASN A 298 2.99 -12.48 -12.66
C ASN A 298 4.07 -11.61 -13.34
N GLY A 299 3.81 -10.30 -13.43
CA GLY A 299 4.73 -9.35 -14.06
C GLY A 299 4.49 -9.12 -15.56
N ASP A 300 3.52 -9.82 -16.16
CA ASP A 300 3.01 -9.48 -17.49
C ASP A 300 1.86 -8.48 -17.34
N MET A 301 2.18 -7.20 -17.44
CA MET A 301 1.23 -6.11 -17.34
C MET A 301 0.62 -5.82 -18.70
N ASN A 302 -0.71 -5.81 -18.77
CA ASN A 302 -1.47 -5.45 -19.95
C ASN A 302 -2.36 -4.26 -19.65
N SER A 303 -2.43 -3.31 -20.57
CA SER A 303 -3.33 -2.17 -20.46
C SER A 303 -3.89 -1.82 -21.81
N ASP A 304 -5.20 -1.65 -21.87
CA ASP A 304 -5.90 -1.11 -23.02
C ASP A 304 -6.87 -0.01 -22.59
N GLY A 305 -7.05 0.98 -23.45
CA GLY A 305 -7.88 2.11 -23.08
C GLY A 305 -7.79 3.28 -24.03
N ASN A 306 -8.32 4.39 -23.55
CA ASN A 306 -8.22 5.67 -24.22
C ASN A 306 -7.59 6.72 -23.33
N LEU A 307 -6.88 7.68 -23.92
CA LEU A 307 -6.26 8.79 -23.25
C LEU A 307 -6.47 10.05 -24.06
N GLN A 308 -6.88 11.12 -23.41
CA GLN A 308 -6.91 12.46 -23.97
C GLN A 308 -6.00 13.37 -23.17
N LEU A 309 -5.10 14.06 -23.89
CA LEU A 309 -4.22 15.06 -23.31
C LEU A 309 -4.63 16.44 -23.82
N ASN A 310 -4.93 17.35 -22.91
CA ASN A 310 -5.25 18.74 -23.19
C ASN A 310 -4.11 19.63 -22.70
N ASN A 311 -3.99 20.86 -23.25
CA ASN A 311 -2.99 21.87 -22.88
C ASN A 311 -1.56 21.29 -22.93
N VAL A 312 -1.29 20.50 -23.98
CA VAL A 312 -0.03 19.79 -24.10
C VAL A 312 1.12 20.75 -24.34
N ARG A 313 2.17 20.67 -23.51
CA ARG A 313 3.42 21.39 -23.67
C ARG A 313 4.59 20.44 -23.68
N VAL A 314 5.51 20.67 -24.59
CA VAL A 314 6.78 19.93 -24.70
C VAL A 314 7.92 20.93 -24.56
N LYS A 315 8.76 20.79 -23.54
CA LYS A 315 9.82 21.74 -23.22
C LYS A 315 9.32 23.19 -23.12
N GLY A 316 8.13 23.36 -22.55
CA GLY A 316 7.47 24.66 -22.38
C GLY A 316 6.75 25.21 -23.61
N ILE A 317 6.87 24.57 -24.77
CA ILE A 317 6.20 24.97 -26.02
C ILE A 317 4.82 24.31 -26.07
N GLU A 318 3.76 25.11 -26.23
CA GLU A 318 2.40 24.63 -26.37
C GLU A 318 2.15 24.09 -27.78
N ILE A 319 1.58 22.88 -27.89
CA ILE A 319 1.31 22.21 -29.17
C ILE A 319 0.03 22.83 -29.83
N GLY A 320 -0.87 23.42 -29.04
CA GLY A 320 -2.05 24.15 -29.54
C GLY A 320 -3.27 23.28 -29.88
N TYR A 321 -3.19 21.96 -29.75
CA TYR A 321 -4.31 21.05 -29.94
C TYR A 321 -4.28 19.88 -28.97
N PRO A 322 -5.43 19.24 -28.66
CA PRO A 322 -5.46 18.05 -27.84
C PRO A 322 -4.89 16.84 -28.57
N ILE A 323 -4.25 15.95 -27.82
CA ILE A 323 -3.82 14.64 -28.29
C ILE A 323 -4.81 13.60 -27.78
N LYS A 324 -5.33 12.75 -28.66
CA LYS A 324 -6.17 11.62 -28.29
C LYS A 324 -5.48 10.33 -28.71
N ALA A 325 -5.50 9.35 -27.84
CA ALA A 325 -4.90 8.05 -28.09
C ALA A 325 -5.85 6.93 -27.68
N ASP A 326 -5.96 5.91 -28.54
CA ASP A 326 -6.53 4.61 -28.22
C ASP A 326 -5.39 3.60 -28.25
N TYR A 327 -5.20 2.82 -27.20
CA TYR A 327 -4.05 1.97 -27.08
C TYR A 327 -4.37 0.57 -26.55
N ASN A 328 -3.48 -0.37 -26.89
CA ASN A 328 -3.34 -1.68 -26.28
C ASN A 328 -1.86 -1.99 -26.18
N ILE A 329 -1.36 -2.01 -24.95
CA ILE A 329 0.06 -2.13 -24.64
C ILE A 329 0.23 -3.21 -23.58
N SER A 330 1.27 -4.04 -23.74
CA SER A 330 1.72 -4.93 -22.69
C SER A 330 3.18 -4.66 -22.34
N ASP A 331 3.50 -4.78 -21.05
CA ASP A 331 4.85 -4.64 -20.52
C ASP A 331 5.20 -5.88 -19.70
N ASN A 332 6.27 -6.55 -20.06
CA ASN A 332 6.80 -7.63 -19.25
C ASN A 332 7.85 -7.07 -18.28
N LEU A 333 7.42 -6.87 -17.04
CA LEU A 333 8.25 -6.28 -15.97
C LEU A 333 9.50 -7.12 -15.61
N ASN A 334 9.56 -8.39 -16.06
CA ASN A 334 10.71 -9.26 -15.83
C ASN A 334 11.78 -9.13 -16.93
N THR A 335 11.36 -8.74 -18.13
CA THR A 335 12.25 -8.63 -19.31
C THR A 335 12.45 -7.21 -19.78
N ASP A 336 11.68 -6.23 -19.26
CA ASP A 336 11.68 -4.82 -19.66
C ASP A 336 11.34 -4.65 -21.16
N ILE A 337 10.44 -5.49 -21.68
CA ILE A 337 9.98 -5.45 -23.07
C ILE A 337 8.53 -4.98 -23.09
N VAL A 338 8.34 -3.79 -23.67
CA VAL A 338 7.02 -3.21 -23.93
C VAL A 338 6.58 -3.59 -25.35
N LYS A 339 5.42 -4.22 -25.49
CA LYS A 339 4.77 -4.50 -26.76
C LYS A 339 3.62 -3.55 -26.98
N ILE A 340 3.62 -2.90 -28.14
CA ILE A 340 2.56 -2.00 -28.60
C ILE A 340 1.76 -2.75 -29.65
N ALA A 341 0.68 -3.41 -29.21
CA ALA A 341 -0.24 -4.10 -30.12
C ALA A 341 -1.05 -3.08 -30.94
N LYS A 342 -1.39 -1.95 -30.30
CA LYS A 342 -2.12 -0.84 -30.90
C LYS A 342 -1.76 0.46 -30.17
N LEU A 343 -1.46 1.51 -30.94
CA LEU A 343 -1.42 2.88 -30.45
C LEU A 343 -1.86 3.79 -31.61
N ASP A 344 -3.14 4.15 -31.59
CA ASP A 344 -3.72 5.10 -32.55
C ASP A 344 -3.79 6.47 -31.88
N VAL A 345 -3.03 7.42 -32.41
CA VAL A 345 -2.90 8.76 -31.86
C VAL A 345 -3.41 9.78 -32.87
N ASN A 346 -4.29 10.67 -32.43
CA ASN A 346 -4.68 11.84 -33.19
C ASN A 346 -3.93 13.06 -32.69
N LEU A 347 -3.03 13.59 -33.50
CA LEU A 347 -2.33 14.85 -33.27
C LEU A 347 -3.10 15.95 -33.99
N GLY A 348 -4.11 16.54 -33.31
CA GLY A 348 -5.07 17.40 -33.98
C GLY A 348 -5.81 16.62 -35.09
N PRO A 349 -5.73 17.07 -36.38
CA PRO A 349 -6.37 16.40 -37.50
C PRO A 349 -5.58 15.21 -38.08
N THR A 350 -4.33 14.98 -37.60
CA THR A 350 -3.45 13.97 -38.20
C THR A 350 -3.49 12.66 -37.41
N PRO A 351 -4.04 11.58 -37.98
CA PRO A 351 -4.00 10.26 -37.38
C PRO A 351 -2.65 9.59 -37.57
N ILE A 352 -2.10 9.02 -36.52
CA ILE A 352 -0.86 8.26 -36.52
C ILE A 352 -1.15 6.92 -35.82
N SER A 353 -0.73 5.82 -36.45
CA SER A 353 -0.78 4.50 -35.83
C SER A 353 0.62 3.96 -35.62
N LEU A 354 0.86 3.42 -34.43
CA LEU A 354 2.13 2.81 -34.03
C LEU A 354 1.87 1.38 -33.53
N THR A 355 2.74 0.45 -33.98
CA THR A 355 2.78 -0.93 -33.49
C THR A 355 4.24 -1.38 -33.37
N GLY A 356 4.54 -2.36 -32.52
CA GLY A 356 5.89 -2.91 -32.40
C GLY A 356 6.32 -3.21 -30.98
N GLU A 357 7.63 -3.22 -30.76
CA GLU A 357 8.23 -3.56 -29.47
C GLU A 357 9.32 -2.54 -29.09
N VAL A 358 9.42 -2.29 -27.79
CA VAL A 358 10.45 -1.45 -27.18
C VAL A 358 11.14 -2.24 -26.08
N ASN A 359 12.43 -2.47 -26.19
CA ASN A 359 13.24 -3.04 -25.10
C ASN A 359 13.88 -1.89 -24.33
N THR A 360 13.47 -1.70 -23.08
CA THR A 360 13.93 -0.60 -22.23
C THR A 360 15.14 -0.96 -21.38
N ARG A 361 15.56 -2.24 -21.37
CA ARG A 361 16.72 -2.72 -20.59
C ARG A 361 18.06 -2.12 -21.03
N PRO A 362 18.40 -2.06 -22.35
CA PRO A 362 19.65 -1.44 -22.77
C PRO A 362 19.57 0.09 -22.76
N THR A 363 20.73 0.74 -22.61
CA THR A 363 20.85 2.21 -22.72
C THR A 363 21.76 2.52 -23.91
N PRO A 364 21.24 3.12 -25.00
CA PRO A 364 19.84 3.55 -25.22
C PRO A 364 18.88 2.37 -25.44
N ALA A 365 17.59 2.61 -25.20
CA ALA A 365 16.53 1.63 -25.46
C ALA A 365 16.50 1.22 -26.95
N GLN A 366 16.19 -0.05 -27.20
CA GLN A 366 16.03 -0.58 -28.56
C GLN A 366 14.56 -0.51 -28.99
N LEU A 367 14.34 0.03 -30.17
CA LEU A 367 13.03 0.27 -30.75
C LEU A 367 12.87 -0.56 -32.02
N ASN A 368 11.83 -1.39 -32.07
CA ASN A 368 11.41 -2.09 -33.28
C ASN A 368 9.92 -1.77 -33.50
N VAL A 369 9.66 -0.60 -34.10
CA VAL A 369 8.32 -0.06 -34.22
C VAL A 369 7.98 0.29 -35.67
N GLN A 370 6.72 0.09 -36.04
CA GLN A 370 6.16 0.51 -37.33
C GLN A 370 5.23 1.69 -37.06
N LEU A 371 5.49 2.79 -37.76
CA LEU A 371 4.68 3.99 -37.72
C LEU A 371 3.98 4.19 -39.07
N LYS A 372 2.68 4.44 -39.03
CA LYS A 372 1.87 4.81 -40.20
C LYS A 372 1.22 6.16 -39.91
N ALA A 373 1.40 7.10 -40.80
CA ALA A 373 0.70 8.39 -40.80
C ALA A 373 -0.04 8.58 -42.12
N ASN A 374 -1.34 8.78 -42.03
CA ASN A 374 -2.19 9.04 -43.23
C ASN A 374 -2.55 10.53 -43.21
N ASN A 375 -2.47 11.15 -44.41
CA ASN A 375 -2.79 12.58 -44.60
C ASN A 375 -2.02 13.54 -43.67
N ALA A 376 -0.75 13.23 -43.37
CA ALA A 376 0.10 14.14 -42.60
C ALA A 376 0.37 15.39 -43.45
N SER A 377 -0.09 16.56 -42.99
CA SER A 377 0.30 17.86 -43.56
C SER A 377 1.54 18.35 -42.80
N ILE A 378 2.67 18.45 -43.47
CA ILE A 378 3.88 19.07 -42.92
C ILE A 378 3.84 20.52 -43.39
N THR A 379 3.43 21.42 -42.50
CA THR A 379 3.50 22.87 -42.70
C THR A 379 4.51 23.46 -41.75
#